data_de92dfb0fdd4599bd7162d471bf57ac1
#
_entry.id   de92dfb0fdd4599bd7162d471bf57ac1
#
_cell.length_a   1.000
_cell.length_b   1.000
_cell.length_c   1.000
_cell.angle_alpha   90.00
_cell.angle_beta   90.00
_cell.angle_gamma   90.00
#
_symmetry.space_group_name_H-M   'P 1'
#
loop_
_entity.id
_entity.type
_entity.pdbx_description
1 polymer ?
#
loop_
_entity_poly.entity_id
_entity_poly.type
_entity_poly.pdbx_seq_one_letter_code
_entity_poly.pdbx_strand_id
1 'polypeptide(L)'
;GNWVEYGNNIDNMYGTTISSPTQGIWEVHINGSSVPNGPQHFAFVLDSPYAMSNLSSDTDGDGFDDDDDDCPSVAGSSTVDLAGCPDSDSDGWSDTGDAFPSEPTQWEDDDGDGYGDNQAGTSPDSCVSLAGTSTADRLGCVDSDSDTWSNPDGMWGIANGADSCENEWGNSTLDRNGCLDNDGDAQSNLNDVLENDSTQWLDTDGDTFYDNANPATNWDDCPTIWGNSTFDLQGCVDSDGDGVSDLGDPWPNDPNRSIDTDGDGFADNEDDCPNFAGNSTWILQGCLDADGDGRTVEYDLFPADSTQWNDTDGDGFGDEPTGNFADDCVNTPGDSWQNGTLGCPDSDNDGWADSEDSFTNDSSQWHDVDGD
;
A
#
# COMPACT_ATOMS: atom_id res chain seq x y z
N GLY A 1 -28.60 -66.94 25.58
CA GLY A 1 -28.97 -66.38 26.88
C GLY A 1 -30.47 -66.31 26.99
N ASN A 2 -31.05 -66.79 28.03
CA ASN A 2 -32.46 -66.64 28.30
C ASN A 2 -32.69 -65.27 28.93
N TRP A 3 -33.39 -64.44 28.24
CA TRP A 3 -33.82 -63.16 28.79
C TRP A 3 -35.13 -63.36 29.58
N VAL A 4 -35.18 -62.81 30.77
CA VAL A 4 -36.42 -62.77 31.56
C VAL A 4 -36.70 -61.28 31.80
N GLU A 5 -37.77 -60.81 31.18
CA GLU A 5 -38.21 -59.40 31.31
C GLU A 5 -39.38 -59.33 32.28
N TYR A 6 -39.27 -58.46 33.27
CA TYR A 6 -40.36 -58.17 34.19
C TYR A 6 -40.58 -56.64 34.28
N GLY A 7 -41.78 -56.18 34.01
CA GLY A 7 -42.12 -54.79 34.10
C GLY A 7 -43.52 -54.59 34.63
N ASN A 8 -43.69 -53.69 35.58
CA ASN A 8 -44.95 -53.11 35.95
C ASN A 8 -44.70 -51.66 36.37
N ASN A 9 -45.57 -50.77 36.01
CA ASN A 9 -45.40 -49.33 36.08
C ASN A 9 -45.78 -48.70 37.43
N ILE A 10 -45.95 -49.45 38.53
CA ILE A 10 -46.60 -48.93 39.73
C ILE A 10 -45.78 -49.08 41.02
N ASP A 11 -44.86 -49.98 41.10
CA ASP A 11 -44.04 -50.23 42.33
C ASP A 11 -42.56 -50.11 42.06
N ASN A 12 -41.84 -49.46 42.96
CA ASN A 12 -40.39 -49.21 42.88
C ASN A 12 -39.53 -50.41 43.30
N MET A 13 -40.12 -51.62 43.49
CA MET A 13 -39.36 -52.83 43.84
C MET A 13 -39.74 -53.98 42.92
N TYR A 14 -38.74 -54.54 42.29
CA TYR A 14 -38.86 -55.70 41.45
C TYR A 14 -37.95 -56.78 41.98
N GLY A 15 -38.42 -57.95 42.06
CA GLY A 15 -37.63 -59.15 42.43
C GLY A 15 -37.89 -60.24 41.46
N THR A 16 -36.83 -60.88 40.97
CA THR A 16 -36.94 -62.12 40.21
C THR A 16 -36.07 -63.16 40.85
N THR A 17 -36.54 -64.43 40.83
CA THR A 17 -35.75 -65.56 41.32
C THR A 17 -35.41 -66.43 40.13
N ILE A 18 -34.16 -66.64 39.85
CA ILE A 18 -33.69 -67.61 38.87
C ILE A 18 -33.35 -68.89 39.60
N SER A 19 -34.25 -69.93 39.46
CA SER A 19 -34.02 -71.22 40.04
C SER A 19 -33.14 -72.06 39.09
N SER A 20 -31.96 -72.49 39.55
CA SER A 20 -30.99 -73.23 38.79
C SER A 20 -30.30 -72.44 37.66
N PRO A 21 -29.59 -71.37 38.02
CA PRO A 21 -28.84 -70.62 37.04
C PRO A 21 -27.73 -71.54 36.40
N THR A 22 -27.57 -71.35 35.08
CA THR A 22 -26.44 -72.01 34.40
C THR A 22 -25.14 -71.32 34.76
N GLN A 23 -24.06 -72.11 34.89
CA GLN A 23 -22.74 -71.50 35.16
C GLN A 23 -22.31 -70.59 34.02
N GLY A 24 -21.91 -69.40 34.35
CA GLY A 24 -21.48 -68.34 33.39
C GLY A 24 -21.59 -66.93 33.97
N ILE A 25 -21.15 -65.96 33.22
CA ILE A 25 -21.30 -64.52 33.54
C ILE A 25 -22.75 -64.13 33.28
N TRP A 26 -23.35 -63.49 34.24
CA TRP A 26 -24.70 -62.93 34.17
C TRP A 26 -24.63 -61.41 34.22
N GLU A 27 -25.22 -60.74 33.22
CA GLU A 27 -25.36 -59.30 33.17
C GLU A 27 -26.78 -58.88 33.53
N VAL A 28 -26.91 -57.86 34.37
CA VAL A 28 -28.19 -57.28 34.74
C VAL A 28 -28.30 -55.93 34.09
N HIS A 29 -29.23 -55.79 33.16
CA HIS A 29 -29.53 -54.52 32.52
C HIS A 29 -30.78 -53.90 33.15
N ILE A 30 -30.61 -52.72 33.73
CA ILE A 30 -31.71 -51.91 34.29
C ILE A 30 -32.06 -50.79 33.32
N ASN A 31 -33.23 -50.86 32.72
CA ASN A 31 -33.69 -49.90 31.71
C ASN A 31 -34.80 -49.04 32.22
N GLY A 32 -34.55 -47.77 32.47
CA GLY A 32 -35.58 -46.78 32.85
C GLY A 32 -36.39 -46.36 31.64
N SER A 33 -37.63 -46.83 31.48
CA SER A 33 -38.49 -46.47 30.34
C SER A 33 -39.14 -45.06 30.46
N SER A 34 -39.11 -44.46 31.64
CA SER A 34 -39.54 -43.06 31.84
C SER A 34 -38.97 -42.55 33.16
N VAL A 35 -38.11 -41.54 33.10
CA VAL A 35 -37.51 -40.89 34.27
C VAL A 35 -37.92 -39.41 34.29
N PRO A 36 -39.10 -39.05 34.85
CA PRO A 36 -39.70 -37.72 34.69
C PRO A 36 -38.98 -36.57 35.36
N ASN A 37 -38.10 -36.80 36.35
CA ASN A 37 -37.51 -35.78 37.21
C ASN A 37 -36.04 -35.98 37.55
N GLY A 38 -35.19 -36.21 36.56
CA GLY A 38 -33.73 -36.27 36.74
C GLY A 38 -33.20 -37.65 37.24
N PRO A 39 -31.92 -37.78 37.56
CA PRO A 39 -31.31 -39.02 37.95
C PRO A 39 -31.98 -39.60 39.19
N GLN A 40 -32.39 -40.87 39.16
CA GLN A 40 -32.99 -41.56 40.26
C GLN A 40 -32.02 -42.65 40.74
N HIS A 41 -31.75 -42.65 42.04
CA HIS A 41 -30.98 -43.72 42.65
C HIS A 41 -31.76 -45.01 42.68
N PHE A 42 -31.13 -46.10 42.36
CA PHE A 42 -31.66 -47.44 42.54
C PHE A 42 -30.72 -48.26 43.42
N ALA A 43 -31.23 -49.23 44.11
CA ALA A 43 -30.44 -50.19 44.84
C ALA A 43 -30.68 -51.57 44.25
N PHE A 44 -29.63 -52.28 43.94
CA PHE A 44 -29.69 -53.67 43.48
C PHE A 44 -29.24 -54.57 44.63
N VAL A 45 -30.06 -55.57 44.97
CA VAL A 45 -29.74 -56.55 45.99
C VAL A 45 -29.73 -57.91 45.33
N LEU A 46 -28.63 -58.60 45.39
CA LEU A 46 -28.50 -59.99 44.93
C LEU A 46 -28.42 -60.88 46.14
N ASP A 47 -29.41 -61.74 46.36
CA ASP A 47 -29.38 -62.86 47.35
C ASP A 47 -28.92 -64.15 46.67
N SER A 48 -27.66 -64.49 46.88
CA SER A 48 -27.09 -65.65 46.26
C SER A 48 -26.43 -66.56 47.35
N PRO A 49 -26.61 -67.90 47.32
CA PRO A 49 -25.92 -68.84 48.21
C PRO A 49 -24.46 -69.08 47.83
N TYR A 50 -23.97 -68.41 46.75
CA TYR A 50 -22.58 -68.46 46.35
C TYR A 50 -21.92 -67.13 46.75
N ALA A 51 -20.71 -67.23 47.32
CA ALA A 51 -19.94 -66.04 47.62
C ALA A 51 -19.74 -65.22 46.36
N MET A 52 -20.18 -63.96 46.37
CA MET A 52 -19.76 -62.96 45.38
C MET A 52 -18.30 -62.65 45.69
N SER A 53 -17.42 -63.21 44.90
CA SER A 53 -16.04 -62.69 44.89
C SER A 53 -16.06 -61.43 44.03
N ASN A 54 -15.72 -60.32 44.68
CA ASN A 54 -15.57 -58.96 44.10
C ASN A 54 -16.91 -58.26 43.72
N LEU A 55 -17.59 -57.73 44.74
CA LEU A 55 -18.17 -56.40 44.61
C LEU A 55 -16.97 -55.51 44.83
N SER A 56 -16.37 -55.05 43.81
CA SER A 56 -15.44 -53.93 43.87
C SER A 56 -16.18 -52.74 44.46
N SER A 57 -15.62 -52.03 45.38
CA SER A 57 -16.16 -50.83 45.93
C SER A 57 -15.84 -49.70 44.95
N ASP A 58 -16.77 -48.83 44.65
CA ASP A 58 -16.59 -47.58 43.95
C ASP A 58 -17.09 -46.49 44.92
N THR A 59 -16.13 -45.87 45.64
CA THR A 59 -16.44 -45.07 46.81
C THR A 59 -16.95 -43.68 46.44
N ASP A 60 -16.49 -43.11 45.35
CA ASP A 60 -16.87 -41.78 44.89
C ASP A 60 -17.88 -41.81 43.75
N GLY A 61 -18.07 -42.94 43.11
CA GLY A 61 -19.15 -43.16 42.13
C GLY A 61 -18.86 -42.70 40.70
N ASP A 62 -17.59 -42.66 40.31
CA ASP A 62 -17.14 -42.18 39.01
C ASP A 62 -17.08 -43.32 37.94
N GLY A 63 -17.16 -44.55 38.37
CA GLY A 63 -17.19 -45.72 37.49
C GLY A 63 -15.89 -46.54 37.45
N PHE A 64 -14.86 -46.15 38.19
CA PHE A 64 -13.67 -46.88 38.48
C PHE A 64 -13.84 -47.60 39.83
N ASP A 65 -13.40 -48.84 39.93
CA ASP A 65 -13.41 -49.58 41.19
C ASP A 65 -12.26 -49.12 42.09
N ASP A 66 -12.45 -48.99 43.41
CA ASP A 66 -11.45 -48.50 44.37
C ASP A 66 -10.05 -49.20 44.22
N ASP A 67 -10.04 -50.44 43.73
CA ASP A 67 -8.81 -51.20 43.50
C ASP A 67 -8.08 -50.82 42.20
N ASP A 68 -8.81 -50.27 41.24
CA ASP A 68 -8.33 -49.82 39.92
C ASP A 68 -8.33 -48.27 39.78
N ASP A 69 -8.70 -47.57 40.85
CA ASP A 69 -8.81 -46.13 40.95
C ASP A 69 -7.62 -45.54 41.73
N ASP A 70 -6.87 -44.66 41.10
CA ASP A 70 -5.75 -43.95 41.75
C ASP A 70 -6.24 -42.80 42.68
N CYS A 71 -7.52 -42.42 42.56
CA CYS A 71 -8.16 -41.36 43.37
C CYS A 71 -9.47 -41.83 44.03
N PRO A 72 -9.53 -42.96 44.78
CA PRO A 72 -10.74 -43.66 45.20
C PRO A 72 -11.75 -42.88 46.05
N SER A 73 -11.57 -41.61 46.31
CA SER A 73 -12.43 -40.74 47.07
C SER A 73 -12.72 -39.39 46.41
N VAL A 74 -12.26 -39.21 45.19
CA VAL A 74 -12.42 -37.97 44.43
C VAL A 74 -12.73 -38.35 43.00
N ALA A 75 -13.99 -38.34 42.65
CA ALA A 75 -14.49 -38.73 41.32
C ALA A 75 -13.75 -38.01 40.19
N GLY A 76 -13.30 -38.78 39.18
CA GLY A 76 -12.59 -38.29 38.03
C GLY A 76 -12.88 -39.07 36.77
N SER A 77 -12.20 -38.72 35.70
CA SER A 77 -12.39 -39.36 34.38
C SER A 77 -11.10 -39.72 33.64
N SER A 78 -9.96 -39.46 34.26
CA SER A 78 -8.66 -39.73 33.65
C SER A 78 -8.43 -41.25 33.42
N THR A 79 -7.72 -41.55 32.35
CA THR A 79 -7.53 -42.94 31.90
C THR A 79 -6.11 -43.26 31.44
N VAL A 80 -5.26 -42.22 31.33
CA VAL A 80 -3.92 -42.35 30.71
C VAL A 80 -2.82 -42.53 31.76
N ASP A 81 -2.76 -41.66 32.74
CA ASP A 81 -1.73 -41.66 33.79
C ASP A 81 -2.24 -42.19 35.14
N LEU A 82 -3.17 -41.49 35.78
CA LEU A 82 -3.79 -41.85 37.05
C LEU A 82 -5.29 -42.11 36.81
N ALA A 83 -5.67 -43.39 36.74
CA ALA A 83 -7.04 -43.76 36.44
C ALA A 83 -8.01 -43.26 37.52
N GLY A 84 -9.20 -42.79 37.14
CA GLY A 84 -10.23 -42.31 38.06
C GLY A 84 -9.92 -40.98 38.76
N CYS A 85 -8.84 -40.29 38.42
CA CYS A 85 -8.54 -39.00 38.98
C CYS A 85 -9.21 -37.86 38.22
N PRO A 86 -9.38 -36.67 38.83
CA PRO A 86 -9.91 -35.47 38.13
C PRO A 86 -9.15 -35.19 36.84
N ASP A 87 -9.92 -34.94 35.78
CA ASP A 87 -9.48 -34.60 34.44
C ASP A 87 -10.38 -33.47 33.98
N SER A 88 -9.87 -32.22 34.05
CA SER A 88 -10.68 -31.01 33.90
C SER A 88 -11.03 -30.69 32.45
N ASP A 89 -10.20 -31.08 31.50
CA ASP A 89 -10.40 -30.79 30.09
C ASP A 89 -10.79 -32.02 29.26
N SER A 90 -10.76 -33.19 29.89
CA SER A 90 -11.23 -34.44 29.30
C SER A 90 -10.34 -34.99 28.17
N ASP A 91 -9.06 -34.84 28.27
CA ASP A 91 -8.09 -35.38 27.32
C ASP A 91 -7.59 -36.81 27.73
N GLY A 92 -7.91 -37.20 28.93
CA GLY A 92 -7.60 -38.50 29.52
C GLY A 92 -6.44 -38.50 30.51
N TRP A 93 -5.69 -37.41 30.62
CA TRP A 93 -4.69 -37.22 31.66
C TRP A 93 -5.32 -36.65 32.94
N SER A 94 -4.77 -36.95 34.08
CA SER A 94 -5.25 -36.40 35.34
C SER A 94 -4.74 -34.95 35.49
N ASP A 95 -5.52 -34.06 36.15
CA ASP A 95 -5.10 -32.69 36.49
C ASP A 95 -3.74 -32.63 37.23
N THR A 96 -3.33 -33.74 37.84
CA THR A 96 -2.06 -33.81 38.58
C THR A 96 -0.89 -34.22 37.69
N GLY A 97 -1.15 -35.03 36.67
CA GLY A 97 -0.13 -35.52 35.75
C GLY A 97 -0.06 -34.69 34.46
N ASP A 98 -1.01 -33.81 34.25
CA ASP A 98 -1.13 -32.91 33.12
C ASP A 98 -0.46 -31.56 33.39
N ALA A 99 0.45 -31.17 32.54
CA ALA A 99 1.08 -29.84 32.56
C ALA A 99 0.09 -28.71 32.16
N PHE A 100 -1.00 -29.08 31.44
CA PHE A 100 -1.98 -28.11 30.93
C PHE A 100 -3.44 -28.52 31.23
N PRO A 101 -3.87 -28.62 32.51
CA PRO A 101 -5.16 -29.20 32.94
C PRO A 101 -6.43 -28.49 32.45
N SER A 102 -6.33 -27.59 31.51
CA SER A 102 -7.44 -26.86 30.87
C SER A 102 -7.31 -26.79 29.36
N GLU A 103 -6.36 -27.52 28.78
CA GLU A 103 -6.09 -27.47 27.34
C GLU A 103 -6.01 -28.91 26.77
N PRO A 104 -7.10 -29.47 26.26
CA PRO A 104 -7.25 -30.87 25.92
C PRO A 104 -6.38 -31.39 24.76
N THR A 105 -5.49 -30.57 24.26
CA THR A 105 -4.57 -30.95 23.18
C THR A 105 -3.11 -30.94 23.61
N GLN A 106 -2.82 -30.57 24.85
CA GLN A 106 -1.48 -30.54 25.43
C GLN A 106 -1.50 -31.18 26.85
N TRP A 107 -0.50 -31.97 27.21
CA TRP A 107 -0.40 -32.66 28.51
C TRP A 107 1.02 -32.83 29.03
N GLU A 108 2.04 -32.60 28.22
CA GLU A 108 3.46 -32.66 28.57
C GLU A 108 4.14 -31.31 28.30
N ASP A 109 5.11 -30.96 29.15
CA ASP A 109 5.97 -29.77 29.03
C ASP A 109 7.33 -30.17 29.65
N ASP A 110 8.21 -30.73 28.82
CA ASP A 110 9.45 -31.39 29.26
C ASP A 110 10.48 -30.41 29.83
N ASP A 111 10.48 -29.15 29.39
CA ASP A 111 11.44 -28.13 29.82
C ASP A 111 10.83 -27.05 30.73
N GLY A 112 9.51 -27.01 30.85
CA GLY A 112 8.80 -26.17 31.81
C GLY A 112 8.65 -24.71 31.43
N ASP A 113 8.61 -24.42 30.15
CA ASP A 113 8.49 -23.04 29.65
C ASP A 113 7.04 -22.58 29.41
N GLY A 114 6.08 -23.50 29.50
CA GLY A 114 4.66 -23.22 29.34
C GLY A 114 4.12 -23.43 27.92
N TYR A 115 4.89 -23.98 27.03
CA TYR A 115 4.45 -24.50 25.73
C TYR A 115 4.41 -26.04 25.75
N GLY A 116 3.44 -26.63 25.08
CA GLY A 116 3.21 -28.08 25.18
C GLY A 116 3.92 -28.86 24.09
N ASP A 117 4.39 -30.07 24.47
CA ASP A 117 5.23 -30.91 23.61
C ASP A 117 4.47 -31.56 22.45
N ASN A 118 3.13 -31.62 22.51
CA ASN A 118 2.34 -32.20 21.44
C ASN A 118 2.31 -31.31 20.21
N GLN A 119 3.08 -31.65 19.19
CA GLN A 119 3.19 -30.91 17.93
C GLN A 119 1.87 -30.79 17.13
N ALA A 120 0.85 -31.56 17.47
CA ALA A 120 -0.48 -31.51 16.87
C ALA A 120 -1.47 -30.72 17.73
N GLY A 121 -1.07 -30.29 18.93
CA GLY A 121 -1.87 -29.56 19.89
C GLY A 121 -1.89 -28.04 19.60
N THR A 122 -2.58 -27.34 20.49
CA THR A 122 -2.62 -25.86 20.48
C THR A 122 -1.28 -25.30 20.94
N SER A 123 -0.75 -24.31 20.23
CA SER A 123 0.51 -23.64 20.57
C SER A 123 1.67 -24.61 20.92
N PRO A 124 2.04 -25.50 19.98
CA PRO A 124 3.04 -26.53 20.26
C PRO A 124 4.43 -25.90 20.46
N ASP A 125 5.17 -26.43 21.42
CA ASP A 125 6.57 -26.09 21.60
C ASP A 125 7.42 -26.57 20.42
N SER A 126 8.17 -25.66 19.83
CA SER A 126 9.11 -25.97 18.76
C SER A 126 10.48 -26.43 19.27
N CYS A 127 10.78 -26.25 20.55
CA CYS A 127 12.06 -26.52 21.20
C CYS A 127 11.93 -27.41 22.44
N VAL A 128 11.07 -28.37 22.43
CA VAL A 128 10.59 -29.32 23.47
C VAL A 128 11.53 -29.68 24.65
N SER A 129 12.80 -29.50 24.57
CA SER A 129 13.78 -29.88 25.59
C SER A 129 14.70 -28.70 26.00
N LEU A 130 14.36 -27.50 25.59
CA LEU A 130 15.17 -26.29 25.85
C LEU A 130 14.27 -25.07 26.03
N ALA A 131 13.91 -24.81 27.28
CA ALA A 131 13.00 -23.73 27.66
C ALA A 131 13.32 -22.38 27.01
N GLY A 132 12.28 -21.75 26.46
CA GLY A 132 12.40 -20.47 25.79
C GLY A 132 11.15 -19.60 25.88
N THR A 133 11.22 -18.43 25.30
CA THR A 133 10.15 -17.41 25.40
C THR A 133 9.73 -16.85 24.03
N SER A 134 10.32 -17.35 22.96
CA SER A 134 10.00 -16.87 21.61
C SER A 134 8.57 -17.17 21.19
N THR A 135 8.00 -16.24 20.41
CA THR A 135 6.60 -16.33 19.95
C THR A 135 6.40 -15.88 18.52
N ALA A 136 7.37 -15.20 17.91
CA ALA A 136 7.21 -14.61 16.58
C ALA A 136 7.43 -15.61 15.44
N ASP A 137 8.44 -16.46 15.55
CA ASP A 137 8.81 -17.45 14.52
C ASP A 137 8.57 -18.88 14.97
N ARG A 138 9.08 -19.26 16.15
CA ARG A 138 8.91 -20.56 16.80
C ARG A 138 8.46 -20.35 18.23
N LEU A 139 7.49 -21.11 18.69
CA LEU A 139 7.05 -21.05 20.07
C LEU A 139 8.01 -21.82 20.98
N GLY A 140 8.25 -21.33 22.20
CA GLY A 140 9.00 -22.04 23.23
C GLY A 140 10.50 -22.15 22.98
N CYS A 141 11.07 -21.47 22.02
CA CYS A 141 12.50 -21.51 21.76
C CYS A 141 13.24 -20.38 22.50
N VAL A 142 14.56 -20.56 22.66
CA VAL A 142 15.41 -19.56 23.32
C VAL A 142 15.32 -18.22 22.61
N ASP A 143 15.05 -17.20 23.38
CA ASP A 143 15.01 -15.78 23.02
C ASP A 143 15.83 -15.02 24.05
N SER A 144 17.03 -14.58 23.68
CA SER A 144 18.02 -14.07 24.64
C SER A 144 17.79 -12.62 25.06
N ASP A 145 17.18 -11.80 24.19
CA ASP A 145 16.96 -10.38 24.44
C ASP A 145 15.49 -10.02 24.66
N SER A 146 14.61 -11.03 24.53
CA SER A 146 13.18 -10.91 24.82
C SER A 146 12.41 -10.04 23.82
N ASP A 147 12.76 -10.12 22.56
CA ASP A 147 12.08 -9.43 21.48
C ASP A 147 11.04 -10.29 20.77
N THR A 148 10.89 -11.55 21.19
CA THR A 148 9.96 -12.57 20.71
C THR A 148 10.45 -13.43 19.54
N TRP A 149 11.55 -13.11 18.93
CA TRP A 149 12.19 -13.95 17.92
C TRP A 149 13.10 -14.98 18.55
N SER A 150 13.14 -16.19 17.97
CA SER A 150 14.00 -17.23 18.50
C SER A 150 15.44 -17.04 18.04
N ASN A 151 16.40 -17.29 18.95
CA ASN A 151 17.81 -17.35 18.61
C ASN A 151 18.08 -18.38 17.49
N PRO A 152 19.04 -18.12 16.60
CA PRO A 152 19.44 -19.11 15.62
C PRO A 152 20.05 -20.35 16.26
N ASP A 153 19.75 -21.53 15.73
CA ASP A 153 20.33 -22.81 16.15
C ASP A 153 20.83 -23.64 14.95
N GLY A 154 21.25 -24.90 15.23
CA GLY A 154 21.80 -25.77 14.19
C GLY A 154 20.79 -26.23 13.13
N MET A 155 19.50 -26.09 13.35
CA MET A 155 18.42 -26.48 12.43
C MET A 155 17.61 -25.28 11.93
N TRP A 156 17.56 -24.22 12.70
CA TRP A 156 16.81 -22.99 12.39
C TRP A 156 17.74 -21.79 12.46
N GLY A 157 18.22 -21.34 11.32
CA GLY A 157 19.11 -20.18 11.22
C GLY A 157 18.42 -18.93 10.71
N ILE A 158 19.16 -17.83 10.61
CA ILE A 158 18.73 -16.54 10.08
C ILE A 158 18.04 -16.70 8.71
N ALA A 159 18.57 -17.56 7.84
CA ALA A 159 17.97 -17.82 6.52
C ALA A 159 16.59 -18.51 6.58
N ASN A 160 16.22 -19.06 7.71
CA ASN A 160 14.92 -19.67 7.97
C ASN A 160 13.96 -18.72 8.70
N GLY A 161 14.43 -17.57 9.15
CA GLY A 161 13.63 -16.57 9.86
C GLY A 161 13.97 -16.42 11.34
N ALA A 162 15.04 -17.05 11.84
CA ALA A 162 15.51 -16.82 13.21
C ALA A 162 15.95 -15.38 13.41
N ASP A 163 16.04 -14.98 14.68
CA ASP A 163 16.58 -13.69 15.07
C ASP A 163 17.96 -13.44 14.49
N SER A 164 18.11 -12.28 13.86
CA SER A 164 19.36 -11.82 13.26
C SER A 164 20.23 -11.02 14.22
N CYS A 165 19.68 -10.63 15.37
CA CYS A 165 20.30 -9.79 16.39
C CYS A 165 20.17 -10.37 17.82
N GLU A 166 20.37 -11.65 18.00
CA GLU A 166 20.08 -12.52 19.14
C GLU A 166 20.40 -12.00 20.56
N ASN A 167 21.03 -10.87 20.71
CA ASN A 167 21.43 -10.25 21.98
C ASN A 167 21.10 -8.74 22.03
N GLU A 168 20.34 -8.23 21.08
CA GLU A 168 19.95 -6.84 20.98
C GLU A 168 18.49 -6.73 20.54
N TRP A 169 17.62 -6.41 21.49
CA TRP A 169 16.18 -6.30 21.27
C TRP A 169 15.82 -5.50 20.02
N GLY A 170 14.93 -6.02 19.19
CA GLY A 170 14.47 -5.33 17.99
C GLY A 170 13.07 -5.73 17.54
N ASN A 171 12.57 -5.03 16.56
CA ASN A 171 11.20 -5.20 16.05
C ASN A 171 11.13 -5.25 14.52
N SER A 172 12.26 -5.27 13.85
CA SER A 172 12.30 -5.40 12.39
C SER A 172 11.85 -6.79 11.94
N THR A 173 11.17 -6.85 10.79
CA THR A 173 10.54 -8.08 10.29
C THR A 173 10.73 -8.30 8.79
N LEU A 174 11.33 -7.36 8.08
CA LEU A 174 11.37 -7.41 6.62
C LEU A 174 12.73 -7.87 6.08
N ASP A 175 13.81 -7.34 6.62
CA ASP A 175 15.18 -7.65 6.15
C ASP A 175 15.97 -8.51 7.15
N ARG A 176 15.94 -8.18 8.43
CA ARG A 176 16.64 -8.83 9.52
C ARG A 176 15.70 -8.92 10.73
N ASN A 177 15.06 -10.07 10.90
CA ASN A 177 14.15 -10.29 12.00
C ASN A 177 14.84 -10.04 13.36
N GLY A 178 14.11 -9.44 14.29
CA GLY A 178 14.60 -9.20 15.65
C GLY A 178 15.69 -8.14 15.78
N CYS A 179 15.96 -7.35 14.74
CA CYS A 179 16.93 -6.26 14.85
C CYS A 179 16.24 -4.92 15.16
N LEU A 180 17.03 -3.97 15.66
CA LEU A 180 16.53 -2.65 16.00
C LEU A 180 15.97 -1.93 14.78
N ASP A 181 14.74 -1.45 14.91
CA ASP A 181 14.00 -0.63 13.96
C ASP A 181 13.40 0.55 14.74
N ASN A 182 13.89 1.74 14.48
CA ASN A 182 13.58 2.92 15.31
C ASN A 182 12.24 3.56 14.95
N ASP A 183 11.81 3.50 13.72
CA ASP A 183 10.62 4.19 13.24
C ASP A 183 9.43 3.26 12.94
N GLY A 184 9.68 1.95 12.92
CA GLY A 184 8.65 0.93 12.84
C GLY A 184 8.20 0.63 11.42
N ASP A 185 9.04 0.82 10.43
CA ASP A 185 8.75 0.49 9.04
C ASP A 185 9.04 -0.98 8.67
N ALA A 186 9.57 -1.71 9.63
CA ALA A 186 9.98 -3.12 9.55
C ALA A 186 11.36 -3.39 8.95
N GLN A 187 12.06 -2.38 8.47
CA GLN A 187 13.49 -2.50 8.12
C GLN A 187 14.36 -2.34 9.37
N SER A 188 15.48 -3.01 9.39
CA SER A 188 16.45 -2.81 10.48
C SER A 188 17.25 -1.53 10.26
N ASN A 189 17.56 -0.78 11.33
CA ASN A 189 18.38 0.43 11.25
C ASN A 189 19.69 0.25 10.46
N LEU A 190 20.21 -0.97 10.39
CA LEU A 190 21.45 -1.22 9.64
C LEU A 190 21.27 -1.10 8.11
N ASN A 191 20.09 -1.44 7.62
CA ASN A 191 19.78 -1.45 6.19
C ASN A 191 18.81 -0.33 5.81
N ASP A 192 18.45 0.50 6.76
CA ASP A 192 17.60 1.66 6.59
C ASP A 192 18.46 2.93 6.49
N VAL A 193 18.35 3.63 5.39
CA VAL A 193 19.09 4.90 5.16
C VAL A 193 18.49 6.06 5.93
N LEU A 194 17.25 5.94 6.41
CA LEU A 194 16.54 6.95 7.19
C LEU A 194 15.89 6.37 8.46
N GLU A 195 16.71 5.90 9.39
CA GLU A 195 16.36 5.22 10.65
C GLU A 195 15.23 5.86 11.50
N ASN A 196 14.69 7.00 11.13
CA ASN A 196 13.66 7.73 11.87
C ASN A 196 12.55 8.26 10.94
N ASP A 197 12.44 7.77 9.72
CA ASP A 197 11.38 8.13 8.77
C ASP A 197 10.77 6.88 8.13
N SER A 198 9.76 6.34 8.75
CA SER A 198 9.03 5.12 8.35
C SER A 198 8.39 5.16 6.94
N THR A 199 8.64 6.20 6.19
CA THR A 199 8.17 6.30 4.80
C THR A 199 9.27 6.02 3.79
N GLN A 200 10.53 5.97 4.23
CA GLN A 200 11.71 5.80 3.38
C GLN A 200 12.76 4.92 4.03
N TRP A 201 13.30 3.95 3.33
CA TRP A 201 14.34 3.04 3.84
C TRP A 201 15.46 2.73 2.83
N LEU A 202 15.32 3.12 1.56
CA LEU A 202 16.28 2.80 0.51
C LEU A 202 16.57 4.02 -0.36
N ASP A 203 17.83 4.15 -0.75
CA ASP A 203 18.37 5.10 -1.72
C ASP A 203 19.32 4.31 -2.61
N THR A 204 18.82 3.86 -3.78
CA THR A 204 19.57 2.90 -4.62
C THR A 204 20.72 3.55 -5.38
N ASP A 205 20.61 4.80 -5.78
CA ASP A 205 21.65 5.48 -6.57
C ASP A 205 22.49 6.48 -5.75
N GLY A 206 22.04 6.81 -4.53
CA GLY A 206 22.82 7.60 -3.58
C GLY A 206 22.76 9.11 -3.79
N ASP A 207 21.66 9.62 -4.32
CA ASP A 207 21.50 11.03 -4.62
C ASP A 207 20.79 11.85 -3.52
N THR A 208 20.33 11.16 -2.46
CA THR A 208 19.60 11.72 -1.31
C THR A 208 18.09 11.96 -1.53
N PHE A 209 17.56 11.51 -2.63
CA PHE A 209 16.17 11.21 -2.81
C PHE A 209 15.96 9.71 -2.57
N TYR A 210 14.77 9.27 -2.19
CA TYR A 210 14.59 7.91 -1.68
C TYR A 210 13.59 7.13 -2.52
N ASP A 211 13.82 5.83 -2.63
CA ASP A 211 13.15 4.94 -3.59
C ASP A 211 11.63 4.82 -3.40
N ASN A 212 11.09 5.11 -2.20
CA ASN A 212 9.65 4.99 -1.97
C ASN A 212 8.91 6.15 -2.61
N ALA A 213 7.95 5.82 -3.44
CA ALA A 213 7.16 6.80 -4.18
C ALA A 213 6.27 7.69 -3.29
N ASN A 214 5.91 8.88 -3.81
CA ASN A 214 4.91 9.75 -3.20
C ASN A 214 3.67 8.96 -2.69
N PRO A 215 3.19 9.14 -1.42
CA PRO A 215 3.43 10.34 -0.57
C PRO A 215 4.57 10.22 0.45
N ALA A 216 5.56 9.40 0.23
CA ALA A 216 6.73 9.33 1.11
C ALA A 216 7.52 10.65 1.15
N THR A 217 8.35 10.82 2.18
CA THR A 217 9.19 12.02 2.31
C THR A 217 10.32 11.97 1.30
N ASN A 218 10.54 13.07 0.58
CA ASN A 218 11.67 13.25 -0.34
C ASN A 218 11.83 12.07 -1.34
N TRP A 219 10.70 11.65 -1.96
CA TRP A 219 10.66 10.53 -2.91
C TRP A 219 11.52 10.80 -4.15
N ASP A 220 11.96 9.73 -4.78
CA ASP A 220 12.70 9.75 -6.04
C ASP A 220 11.83 9.24 -7.20
N ASP A 221 11.71 10.03 -8.25
CA ASP A 221 11.03 9.62 -9.48
C ASP A 221 11.96 8.81 -10.42
N CYS A 222 13.28 8.81 -10.14
CA CYS A 222 14.31 8.13 -10.92
C CYS A 222 15.22 7.19 -10.08
N PRO A 223 14.71 6.27 -9.25
CA PRO A 223 15.42 5.61 -8.14
C PRO A 223 16.64 4.74 -8.51
N THR A 224 17.11 4.77 -9.71
CA THR A 224 18.30 4.03 -10.18
C THR A 224 19.24 4.88 -11.02
N ILE A 225 18.98 6.16 -11.13
CA ILE A 225 19.72 7.11 -11.95
C ILE A 225 19.93 8.39 -11.15
N TRP A 226 21.11 8.55 -10.59
CA TRP A 226 21.47 9.72 -9.80
C TRP A 226 21.03 11.04 -10.43
N GLY A 227 20.34 11.88 -9.68
CA GLY A 227 19.85 13.16 -10.13
C GLY A 227 19.75 14.21 -9.03
N ASN A 228 19.35 15.40 -9.38
CA ASN A 228 19.28 16.54 -8.46
C ASN A 228 18.10 17.47 -8.77
N SER A 229 17.20 17.08 -9.66
CA SER A 229 15.99 17.85 -9.95
C SER A 229 15.03 17.88 -8.76
N THR A 230 14.33 19.01 -8.61
CA THR A 230 13.46 19.26 -7.44
C THR A 230 12.09 19.80 -7.80
N PHE A 231 11.86 20.14 -9.05
CA PHE A 231 10.66 20.88 -9.47
C PHE A 231 9.60 20.02 -10.16
N ASP A 232 10.00 19.20 -11.13
CA ASP A 232 9.07 18.36 -11.93
C ASP A 232 9.14 16.87 -11.55
N LEU A 233 10.24 16.21 -11.89
CA LEU A 233 10.56 14.83 -11.55
C LEU A 233 11.69 14.84 -10.51
N GLN A 234 11.33 14.62 -9.27
CA GLN A 234 12.25 14.71 -8.15
C GLN A 234 13.31 13.59 -8.22
N GLY A 235 14.60 13.91 -7.95
CA GLY A 235 15.68 12.94 -8.01
C GLY A 235 16.12 12.52 -9.42
N CYS A 236 15.58 13.13 -10.48
CA CYS A 236 16.02 12.82 -11.83
C CYS A 236 17.20 13.70 -12.28
N VAL A 237 17.85 13.31 -13.38
CA VAL A 237 18.97 14.06 -13.93
C VAL A 237 18.55 15.48 -14.28
N ASP A 238 19.31 16.43 -13.79
CA ASP A 238 19.23 17.85 -14.09
C ASP A 238 20.65 18.30 -14.43
N SER A 239 20.93 18.46 -15.72
CA SER A 239 22.32 18.63 -16.21
C SER A 239 22.88 20.03 -15.98
N ASP A 240 22.04 21.03 -15.89
CA ASP A 240 22.48 22.42 -15.71
C ASP A 240 22.21 22.99 -14.31
N GLY A 241 21.37 22.31 -13.52
CA GLY A 241 21.16 22.61 -12.10
C GLY A 241 20.13 23.69 -11.84
N ASP A 242 19.17 23.86 -12.71
CA ASP A 242 18.09 24.85 -12.53
C ASP A 242 16.87 24.30 -11.76
N GLY A 243 16.85 23.01 -11.50
CA GLY A 243 15.84 22.31 -10.69
C GLY A 243 14.80 21.56 -11.50
N VAL A 244 14.75 21.72 -12.82
CA VAL A 244 13.89 20.95 -13.73
C VAL A 244 14.70 19.77 -14.28
N SER A 245 14.09 18.61 -14.38
CA SER A 245 14.79 17.45 -14.92
C SER A 245 15.06 17.58 -16.42
N ASP A 246 16.16 16.99 -16.90
CA ASP A 246 16.48 16.94 -18.35
C ASP A 246 15.33 16.42 -19.20
N LEU A 247 14.42 15.67 -18.61
CA LEU A 247 13.26 15.10 -19.30
C LEU A 247 12.11 16.12 -19.43
N GLY A 248 11.97 16.99 -18.45
CA GLY A 248 10.94 18.05 -18.42
C GLY A 248 11.41 19.37 -18.99
N ASP A 249 12.72 19.55 -19.15
CA ASP A 249 13.37 20.76 -19.60
C ASP A 249 13.61 20.76 -21.12
N PRO A 250 13.03 21.71 -21.87
CA PRO A 250 13.35 21.90 -23.28
C PRO A 250 14.80 22.32 -23.56
N TRP A 251 15.50 22.86 -22.56
CA TRP A 251 16.88 23.35 -22.67
C TRP A 251 17.82 22.80 -21.60
N PRO A 252 18.06 21.47 -21.50
CA PRO A 252 18.71 20.81 -20.38
C PRO A 252 20.22 21.11 -20.21
N ASN A 253 20.71 22.18 -20.78
CA ASN A 253 22.07 22.68 -20.61
C ASN A 253 22.12 24.21 -20.49
N ASP A 254 20.98 24.87 -20.24
CA ASP A 254 20.90 26.33 -20.07
C ASP A 254 20.11 26.68 -18.80
N PRO A 255 20.77 26.89 -17.67
CA PRO A 255 20.16 27.06 -16.36
C PRO A 255 19.33 28.37 -16.22
N ASN A 256 19.10 29.06 -17.29
CA ASN A 256 18.21 30.23 -17.30
C ASN A 256 16.90 29.99 -18.05
N ARG A 257 16.74 28.82 -18.65
CA ARG A 257 15.60 28.45 -19.49
C ARG A 257 15.16 27.03 -19.17
N SER A 258 13.98 26.87 -18.57
CA SER A 258 13.56 25.55 -18.09
C SER A 258 12.10 25.19 -18.40
N ILE A 259 11.23 26.18 -18.57
CA ILE A 259 9.81 25.96 -18.78
C ILE A 259 9.37 26.67 -20.05
N ASP A 260 8.62 25.99 -20.88
CA ASP A 260 7.95 26.51 -22.06
C ASP A 260 6.49 26.02 -22.00
N THR A 261 5.63 26.87 -21.43
CA THR A 261 4.26 26.46 -21.08
C THR A 261 3.37 26.25 -22.29
N ASP A 262 3.57 27.00 -23.37
CA ASP A 262 2.76 26.92 -24.58
C ASP A 262 3.45 26.22 -25.76
N GLY A 263 4.75 25.94 -25.64
CA GLY A 263 5.50 25.10 -26.57
C GLY A 263 5.96 25.81 -27.86
N ASP A 264 6.17 27.12 -27.78
CA ASP A 264 6.54 27.92 -28.96
C ASP A 264 8.06 28.05 -29.15
N GLY A 265 8.85 27.62 -28.16
CA GLY A 265 10.31 27.64 -28.21
C GLY A 265 10.94 28.84 -27.51
N PHE A 266 10.15 29.69 -26.86
CA PHE A 266 10.64 30.68 -25.91
C PHE A 266 10.39 30.16 -24.48
N ALA A 267 11.32 30.40 -23.58
CA ALA A 267 11.10 30.05 -22.18
C ALA A 267 10.16 31.04 -21.51
N ASP A 268 9.32 30.61 -20.58
CA ASP A 268 8.32 31.43 -19.87
C ASP A 268 8.91 32.71 -19.30
N ASN A 269 10.18 32.72 -18.90
CA ASN A 269 10.86 33.88 -18.35
C ASN A 269 11.41 34.87 -19.39
N GLU A 270 11.44 34.46 -20.65
CA GLU A 270 11.84 35.27 -21.81
C GLU A 270 10.64 35.61 -22.70
N ASP A 271 9.51 34.94 -22.46
CA ASP A 271 8.28 35.04 -23.24
C ASP A 271 7.34 36.11 -22.61
N ASP A 272 6.94 37.09 -23.40
CA ASP A 272 5.97 38.09 -23.00
C ASP A 272 4.51 37.54 -23.04
N CYS A 273 4.28 36.40 -23.69
CA CYS A 273 2.99 35.74 -23.83
C CYS A 273 3.00 34.26 -23.40
N PRO A 274 3.50 33.83 -22.24
CA PRO A 274 3.89 32.46 -21.87
C PRO A 274 2.75 31.46 -21.81
N ASN A 275 1.56 31.80 -22.25
CA ASN A 275 0.40 30.89 -22.31
C ASN A 275 -0.26 30.88 -23.70
N PHE A 276 0.33 31.52 -24.67
CA PHE A 276 -0.22 31.66 -26.03
C PHE A 276 0.90 31.65 -27.05
N ALA A 277 1.16 30.50 -27.59
CA ALA A 277 2.23 30.27 -28.54
C ALA A 277 2.28 31.31 -29.66
N GLY A 278 3.46 31.89 -29.83
CA GLY A 278 3.74 32.88 -30.86
C GLY A 278 5.15 32.74 -31.41
N ASN A 279 5.51 33.65 -32.32
CA ASN A 279 6.82 33.59 -32.98
C ASN A 279 7.42 35.00 -33.17
N SER A 280 6.86 35.97 -32.49
CA SER A 280 7.40 37.33 -32.52
C SER A 280 8.77 37.41 -31.82
N THR A 281 9.67 38.22 -32.36
CA THR A 281 11.05 38.30 -31.88
C THR A 281 11.50 39.74 -31.57
N TRP A 282 10.64 40.71 -31.78
CA TRP A 282 11.06 42.12 -31.70
C TRP A 282 10.43 42.86 -30.52
N ILE A 283 9.15 43.13 -30.56
CA ILE A 283 8.41 43.73 -29.43
C ILE A 283 7.46 42.66 -28.91
N LEU A 284 7.44 42.39 -27.59
CA LEU A 284 6.71 41.27 -26.99
C LEU A 284 7.11 39.92 -27.61
N GLN A 285 8.27 39.42 -27.20
CA GLN A 285 8.83 38.16 -27.64
C GLN A 285 7.86 37.00 -27.30
N GLY A 286 7.76 35.98 -28.17
CA GLY A 286 6.88 34.84 -27.95
C GLY A 286 5.39 35.11 -28.17
N CYS A 287 4.99 36.29 -28.53
CA CYS A 287 3.59 36.59 -28.81
C CYS A 287 3.20 36.31 -30.26
N LEU A 288 1.88 36.29 -30.54
CA LEU A 288 1.37 36.00 -31.87
C LEU A 288 1.86 37.02 -32.92
N ASP A 289 2.56 36.53 -33.90
CA ASP A 289 2.98 37.21 -35.12
C ASP A 289 2.28 36.48 -36.29
N ALA A 290 1.39 37.17 -36.97
CA ALA A 290 0.49 36.56 -37.92
C ALA A 290 1.08 36.32 -39.31
N ASP A 291 2.06 37.15 -39.73
CA ASP A 291 2.66 37.08 -41.06
C ASP A 291 4.17 36.77 -41.06
N GLY A 292 4.78 36.70 -39.85
CA GLY A 292 6.14 36.26 -39.67
C GLY A 292 7.20 37.35 -39.86
N ASP A 293 6.87 38.61 -39.68
CA ASP A 293 7.81 39.74 -39.77
C ASP A 293 8.61 39.96 -38.47
N GLY A 294 8.25 39.27 -37.40
CA GLY A 294 8.85 39.37 -36.09
C GLY A 294 8.11 40.30 -35.12
N ARG A 295 7.03 40.92 -35.53
CA ARG A 295 6.20 41.80 -34.69
C ARG A 295 4.91 41.12 -34.28
N THR A 296 4.41 41.48 -33.13
CA THR A 296 3.13 40.98 -32.66
C THR A 296 1.97 41.69 -33.34
N VAL A 297 0.83 41.03 -33.52
CA VAL A 297 -0.39 41.60 -34.06
C VAL A 297 -0.88 42.88 -33.31
N GLU A 298 -0.45 43.06 -32.06
CA GLU A 298 -0.80 44.25 -31.27
C GLU A 298 0.01 45.49 -31.68
N TYR A 299 1.22 45.30 -32.21
CA TYR A 299 2.15 46.35 -32.61
C TYR A 299 2.44 46.35 -34.11
N ASP A 300 1.66 45.57 -34.84
CA ASP A 300 1.66 45.52 -36.29
C ASP A 300 0.33 46.03 -36.86
N LEU A 301 0.39 47.11 -37.63
CA LEU A 301 -0.79 47.68 -38.27
C LEU A 301 -1.17 46.92 -39.55
N PHE A 302 -0.27 46.06 -40.07
CA PHE A 302 -0.47 45.27 -41.28
C PHE A 302 -0.27 43.77 -41.03
N PRO A 303 -0.99 43.11 -40.09
CA PRO A 303 -0.71 41.76 -39.59
C PRO A 303 -0.95 40.63 -40.61
N ALA A 304 -0.99 40.95 -41.87
CA ALA A 304 -1.07 39.99 -42.99
C ALA A 304 -0.07 40.34 -44.09
N ASP A 305 0.83 41.33 -43.86
CA ASP A 305 1.86 41.73 -44.82
C ASP A 305 3.21 41.90 -44.17
N SER A 306 4.01 40.87 -44.14
CA SER A 306 5.35 40.81 -43.54
C SER A 306 6.36 41.84 -44.07
N THR A 307 5.95 42.75 -44.95
CA THR A 307 6.79 43.82 -45.49
C THR A 307 6.38 45.19 -44.99
N GLN A 308 5.28 45.29 -44.23
CA GLN A 308 4.76 46.53 -43.65
C GLN A 308 4.31 46.31 -42.21
N TRP A 309 4.51 47.29 -41.33
CA TRP A 309 4.11 47.18 -39.91
C TRP A 309 3.69 48.51 -39.28
N ASN A 310 3.99 49.65 -39.89
CA ASN A 310 3.69 50.95 -39.37
C ASN A 310 2.93 51.77 -40.40
N ASP A 311 2.04 52.67 -39.93
CA ASP A 311 1.27 53.62 -40.71
C ASP A 311 1.18 54.90 -39.88
N THR A 312 2.05 55.84 -40.18
CA THR A 312 2.26 57.04 -39.36
C THR A 312 1.10 58.03 -39.45
N ASP A 313 0.46 58.18 -40.59
CA ASP A 313 -0.62 59.12 -40.79
C ASP A 313 -2.02 58.47 -40.84
N GLY A 314 -2.10 57.11 -40.86
CA GLY A 314 -3.34 56.37 -40.69
C GLY A 314 -4.20 56.24 -41.93
N ASP A 315 -3.61 56.29 -43.12
CA ASP A 315 -4.33 56.23 -44.38
C ASP A 315 -4.48 54.81 -44.97
N GLY A 316 -3.77 53.83 -44.40
CA GLY A 316 -3.83 52.45 -44.78
C GLY A 316 -2.73 51.99 -45.73
N PHE A 317 -1.77 52.84 -46.06
CA PHE A 317 -0.53 52.50 -46.72
C PHE A 317 0.61 52.40 -45.70
N GLY A 318 1.57 51.51 -45.94
CA GLY A 318 2.61 51.26 -44.95
C GLY A 318 3.86 52.12 -45.14
N ASP A 319 4.48 52.49 -43.98
CA ASP A 319 5.63 53.42 -43.95
C ASP A 319 6.92 52.81 -44.54
N GLU A 320 7.01 51.49 -44.71
CA GLU A 320 8.26 50.85 -45.16
C GLU A 320 8.44 50.98 -46.68
N PRO A 321 9.43 51.77 -47.12
CA PRO A 321 9.54 52.19 -48.54
C PRO A 321 9.90 51.05 -49.48
N THR A 322 10.26 49.87 -48.94
CA THR A 322 10.55 48.65 -49.73
C THR A 322 9.47 47.59 -49.60
N GLY A 323 8.45 47.86 -48.78
CA GLY A 323 7.33 46.97 -48.56
C GLY A 323 6.28 47.02 -49.69
N ASN A 324 5.30 46.11 -49.56
CA ASN A 324 4.15 46.17 -50.44
C ASN A 324 3.31 47.40 -50.18
N PHE A 325 2.79 48.04 -51.21
CA PHE A 325 1.94 49.22 -51.03
C PHE A 325 2.58 50.30 -50.14
N ALA A 326 3.90 50.54 -50.31
CA ALA A 326 4.64 51.55 -49.56
C ALA A 326 4.05 52.93 -49.77
N ASP A 327 3.87 53.65 -48.66
CA ASP A 327 3.41 55.04 -48.71
C ASP A 327 4.52 55.99 -49.17
N ASP A 328 4.25 56.76 -50.18
CA ASP A 328 5.14 57.82 -50.70
C ASP A 328 4.99 59.17 -49.91
N CYS A 329 3.91 59.27 -49.16
CA CYS A 329 3.57 60.46 -48.38
C CYS A 329 3.44 60.25 -46.85
N VAL A 330 4.26 59.39 -46.25
CA VAL A 330 4.29 58.86 -44.90
C VAL A 330 3.78 59.76 -43.73
N ASN A 331 3.65 61.05 -43.93
CA ASN A 331 3.18 62.02 -42.91
C ASN A 331 1.98 62.84 -43.34
N THR A 332 1.36 62.48 -44.47
CA THR A 332 0.24 63.21 -45.01
C THR A 332 -0.76 62.29 -45.64
N PRO A 333 -1.83 61.94 -44.91
CA PRO A 333 -2.75 60.94 -45.32
C PRO A 333 -3.35 61.17 -46.71
N GLY A 334 -3.41 60.16 -47.53
CA GLY A 334 -3.94 60.22 -48.87
C GLY A 334 -4.47 58.88 -49.35
N ASP A 335 -5.07 58.89 -50.51
CA ASP A 335 -5.71 57.67 -51.05
C ASP A 335 -5.34 57.42 -52.55
N SER A 336 -4.25 58.09 -53.00
CA SER A 336 -3.71 57.82 -54.34
C SER A 336 -3.19 56.36 -54.49
N TRP A 337 -3.42 55.77 -55.67
CA TRP A 337 -3.05 54.38 -55.93
C TRP A 337 -2.56 54.14 -57.39
N GLN A 338 -2.49 55.18 -58.19
CA GLN A 338 -2.06 55.08 -59.59
C GLN A 338 -0.58 55.41 -59.74
N ASN A 339 0.01 54.94 -60.84
CA ASN A 339 1.36 55.25 -61.33
C ASN A 339 2.51 55.00 -60.32
N GLY A 340 2.24 54.28 -59.18
CA GLY A 340 3.23 53.96 -58.16
C GLY A 340 3.48 55.06 -57.13
N THR A 341 2.68 56.10 -57.13
CA THR A 341 2.62 57.08 -56.04
C THR A 341 1.44 56.77 -55.14
N LEU A 342 1.71 56.11 -54.00
CA LEU A 342 0.71 55.55 -53.11
C LEU A 342 0.58 56.42 -51.85
N GLY A 343 -0.61 56.47 -51.23
CA GLY A 343 -0.82 57.13 -49.95
C GLY A 343 -0.66 58.68 -49.98
N CYS A 344 -0.63 59.27 -51.13
CA CYS A 344 -0.56 60.71 -51.23
C CYS A 344 -1.95 61.36 -51.46
N PRO A 345 -2.13 62.62 -51.07
CA PRO A 345 -3.40 63.33 -51.29
C PRO A 345 -3.87 63.24 -52.74
N ASP A 346 -5.13 62.83 -52.94
CA ASP A 346 -5.86 62.77 -54.18
C ASP A 346 -7.20 63.48 -53.99
N SER A 347 -7.32 64.67 -54.49
CA SER A 347 -8.44 65.59 -54.17
C SER A 347 -9.75 65.23 -54.87
N ASP A 348 -9.71 64.50 -55.99
CA ASP A 348 -10.90 64.12 -56.77
C ASP A 348 -11.16 62.65 -56.86
N ASN A 349 -10.29 61.82 -56.16
CA ASN A 349 -10.36 60.38 -56.04
C ASN A 349 -10.30 59.62 -57.37
N ASP A 350 -9.48 60.05 -58.30
CA ASP A 350 -9.23 59.37 -59.54
C ASP A 350 -8.07 58.37 -59.49
N GLY A 351 -7.36 58.41 -58.35
CA GLY A 351 -6.24 57.53 -58.02
C GLY A 351 -4.86 58.12 -58.29
N TRP A 352 -4.77 59.30 -58.89
CA TRP A 352 -3.52 60.03 -59.10
C TRP A 352 -3.29 61.02 -57.95
N ALA A 353 -2.09 61.04 -57.46
CA ALA A 353 -1.75 62.02 -56.41
C ALA A 353 -1.84 63.45 -56.96
N ASP A 354 -2.34 64.40 -56.16
CA ASP A 354 -2.42 65.86 -56.49
C ASP A 354 -1.11 66.41 -57.07
N SER A 355 0.02 65.86 -56.65
CA SER A 355 1.36 66.23 -57.10
C SER A 355 1.67 65.83 -58.54
N GLU A 356 0.97 64.81 -59.04
CA GLU A 356 1.14 64.23 -60.38
C GLU A 356 -0.06 64.47 -61.30
N ASP A 357 -1.14 64.99 -60.72
CA ASP A 357 -2.37 65.32 -61.41
C ASP A 357 -2.41 66.77 -61.87
N SER A 358 -2.58 66.96 -63.18
CA SER A 358 -2.74 68.26 -63.77
C SER A 358 -4.15 68.91 -63.59
N PHE A 359 -5.13 68.02 -63.17
CA PHE A 359 -6.55 68.42 -63.00
C PHE A 359 -7.09 67.98 -61.64
N THR A 360 -6.44 68.33 -60.58
CA THR A 360 -6.65 67.90 -59.17
C THR A 360 -8.09 67.97 -58.64
N ASN A 361 -9.05 68.35 -59.40
CA ASN A 361 -10.47 68.47 -59.07
C ASN A 361 -11.39 67.91 -60.19
N ASP A 362 -10.88 67.15 -61.15
CA ASP A 362 -11.65 66.53 -62.24
C ASP A 362 -11.27 65.05 -62.44
N SER A 363 -11.90 64.20 -61.74
CA SER A 363 -11.65 62.76 -61.68
C SER A 363 -11.80 61.99 -63.02
N SER A 364 -12.01 62.72 -64.09
CA SER A 364 -12.02 62.20 -65.45
C SER A 364 -10.76 62.53 -66.27
N GLN A 365 -9.84 63.32 -65.69
CA GLN A 365 -8.61 63.79 -66.37
C GLN A 365 -7.47 63.89 -65.32
N TRP A 366 -6.29 63.41 -65.63
CA TRP A 366 -5.08 63.43 -64.73
C TRP A 366 -3.87 64.03 -65.46
N HIS A 367 -3.87 64.08 -66.78
CA HIS A 367 -2.68 64.48 -67.50
C HIS A 367 -3.02 65.52 -68.62
N ASP A 368 -2.30 66.61 -68.61
CA ASP A 368 -2.31 67.59 -69.62
C ASP A 368 -1.09 67.40 -70.55
N VAL A 369 -1.33 66.83 -71.77
CA VAL A 369 -0.25 66.45 -72.71
C VAL A 369 0.31 67.67 -73.46
N ASP A 370 -0.46 68.71 -73.66
CA ASP A 370 -0.10 69.87 -74.43
C ASP A 370 -0.02 71.18 -73.64
N GLY A 371 -0.46 71.18 -72.36
CA GLY A 371 -0.23 72.27 -71.41
C GLY A 371 -1.06 73.55 -71.65
N ASP A 372 -2.29 73.45 -72.29
CA ASP A 372 -3.14 74.60 -72.64
C ASP A 372 -4.32 74.92 -71.67
#